data_384985459cefb7dae39ee14a5e7a3c80
#
_entry.id   384985459cefb7dae39ee14a5e7a3c80
#
_cell.length_a   1.000
_cell.length_b   1.000
_cell.length_c   1.000
_cell.angle_alpha   90.00
_cell.angle_beta   90.00
_cell.angle_gamma   90.00
#
_symmetry.space_group_name_H-M   'P 1'
#
loop_
_entity.id
_entity.type
_entity.pdbx_description
1 polymer ?
#
loop_
_entity_poly.entity_id
_entity_poly.type
_entity_poly.pdbx_seq_one_letter_code
_entity_poly.pdbx_strand_id
1 'polypeptide(L)'
;VGFGVLTEINMKDAFRNKLNLEYKNYKILGACNPTLAHEALESESLIGILMPCNILIIDNEDQTTKVVFPIAKSLLEVTENNAIVELADKVDDLLKSAFDTVN
;
A
#
# COMPACT_ATOMS: atom_id res chain seq x y z
N VAL A 1 -13.21 -4.16 4.07
CA VAL A 1 -12.53 -4.34 5.36
C VAL A 1 -12.03 -3.01 5.95
N GLY A 2 -12.65 -1.89 5.60
CA GLY A 2 -12.31 -0.58 6.15
C GLY A 2 -11.15 0.13 5.44
N PHE A 3 -10.58 -0.45 4.38
CA PHE A 3 -9.61 0.24 3.54
C PHE A 3 -10.30 1.01 2.43
N GLY A 4 -9.80 2.21 2.16
CA GLY A 4 -10.16 2.99 0.99
C GLY A 4 -8.93 3.34 0.18
N VAL A 5 -9.11 3.59 -1.11
CA VAL A 5 -8.01 4.03 -1.98
C VAL A 5 -7.93 5.55 -1.90
N LEU A 6 -6.81 6.06 -1.40
CA LEU A 6 -6.55 7.51 -1.31
C LEU A 6 -5.84 8.04 -2.53
N THR A 7 -4.94 7.26 -3.10
CA THR A 7 -4.11 7.68 -4.22
C THR A 7 -3.98 6.56 -5.24
N GLU A 8 -3.82 6.96 -6.50
CA GLU A 8 -3.53 6.04 -7.59
C GLU A 8 -2.43 6.64 -8.44
N ILE A 9 -1.36 5.87 -8.66
CA ILE A 9 -0.25 6.26 -9.51
C ILE A 9 -0.18 5.28 -10.67
N ASN A 10 -0.31 5.79 -11.89
CA ASN A 10 -0.18 5.00 -13.10
C ASN A 10 1.23 5.17 -13.64
N MET A 11 2.09 4.16 -13.43
CA MET A 11 3.49 4.23 -13.83
C MET A 11 3.65 4.19 -15.33
N LYS A 12 2.76 3.50 -16.05
CA LYS A 12 2.79 3.50 -17.52
C LYS A 12 2.65 4.91 -18.06
N ASP A 13 1.67 5.67 -17.54
CA ASP A 13 1.44 7.04 -17.97
C ASP A 13 2.56 7.97 -17.52
N ALA A 14 3.08 7.78 -16.32
CA ALA A 14 4.19 8.58 -15.80
C ALA A 14 5.44 8.44 -16.69
N PHE A 15 5.79 7.23 -17.07
CA PHE A 15 6.95 6.99 -17.95
C PHE A 15 6.72 7.55 -19.35
N ARG A 16 5.50 7.41 -19.87
CA ARG A 16 5.16 7.98 -21.17
C ARG A 16 5.28 9.50 -21.17
N ASN A 17 4.72 10.15 -20.15
CA ASN A 17 4.67 11.61 -20.08
C ASN A 17 6.02 12.25 -19.75
N LYS A 18 6.82 11.59 -18.89
CA LYS A 18 8.08 12.16 -18.41
C LYS A 18 9.29 11.71 -19.21
N LEU A 19 9.28 10.50 -19.73
CA LEU A 19 10.45 9.90 -20.39
C LEU A 19 10.17 9.50 -21.85
N ASN A 20 8.93 9.65 -22.32
CA ASN A 20 8.51 9.15 -23.63
C ASN A 20 8.85 7.66 -23.80
N LEU A 21 8.67 6.90 -22.72
CA LEU A 21 9.00 5.48 -22.64
C LEU A 21 7.73 4.65 -22.62
N GLU A 22 7.68 3.60 -23.42
CA GLU A 22 6.60 2.61 -23.36
C GLU A 22 6.87 1.63 -22.23
N TYR A 23 5.83 1.36 -21.42
CA TYR A 23 5.94 0.43 -20.31
C TYR A 23 4.66 -0.37 -20.17
N LYS A 24 4.74 -1.49 -19.48
CA LYS A 24 3.55 -2.31 -19.16
C LYS A 24 2.61 -1.57 -18.22
N ASN A 25 1.36 -2.02 -18.15
CA ASN A 25 0.42 -1.49 -17.17
C ASN A 25 0.93 -1.80 -15.76
N TYR A 26 1.10 -0.77 -14.97
CA TYR A 26 1.62 -0.86 -13.61
C TYR A 26 1.00 0.26 -12.80
N LYS A 27 0.19 -0.11 -11.81
CA LYS A 27 -0.47 0.86 -10.94
C LYS A 27 -0.06 0.66 -9.49
N ILE A 28 0.10 1.77 -8.78
CA ILE A 28 0.35 1.77 -7.35
C ILE A 28 -0.87 2.42 -6.70
N LEU A 29 -1.58 1.64 -5.87
CA LEU A 29 -2.74 2.15 -5.13
C LEU A 29 -2.32 2.41 -3.69
N GLY A 30 -2.53 3.63 -3.22
CA GLY A 30 -2.33 3.97 -1.81
C GLY A 30 -3.60 3.68 -1.04
N ALA A 31 -3.60 2.62 -0.24
CA ALA A 31 -4.74 2.19 0.55
C ALA A 31 -4.58 2.62 2.00
N CYS A 32 -5.67 3.05 2.63
CA CYS A 32 -5.64 3.54 3.99
C CYS A 32 -6.90 3.11 4.74
N ASN A 33 -6.72 2.66 5.99
CA ASN A 33 -7.80 2.58 6.96
C ASN A 33 -7.72 3.85 7.81
N PRO A 34 -8.69 4.78 7.69
CA PRO A 34 -8.56 6.09 8.34
C PRO A 34 -8.44 6.02 9.86
N THR A 35 -9.14 5.10 10.50
CA THR A 35 -9.10 4.95 11.95
C THR A 35 -7.72 4.55 12.41
N LEU A 36 -7.12 3.53 11.79
CA LEU A 36 -5.78 3.05 12.15
C LEU A 36 -4.71 4.07 11.77
N ALA A 37 -4.89 4.76 10.65
CA ALA A 37 -3.96 5.81 10.23
C ALA A 37 -3.94 6.96 11.24
N HIS A 38 -5.10 7.38 11.74
CA HIS A 38 -5.19 8.43 12.75
C HIS A 38 -4.48 8.02 14.03
N GLU A 39 -4.72 6.79 14.52
CA GLU A 39 -4.02 6.29 15.71
C GLU A 39 -2.51 6.27 15.50
N ALA A 40 -2.05 5.86 14.33
CA ALA A 40 -0.62 5.82 14.02
C ALA A 40 0.00 7.21 14.05
N LEU A 41 -0.65 8.20 13.44
CA LEU A 41 -0.15 9.57 13.41
C LEU A 41 -0.15 10.23 14.80
N GLU A 42 -1.10 9.90 15.66
CA GLU A 42 -1.11 10.38 17.04
C GLU A 42 0.04 9.78 17.86
N SER A 43 0.42 8.53 17.56
CA SER A 43 1.53 7.86 18.24
C SER A 43 2.89 8.28 17.72
N GLU A 44 3.02 8.50 16.41
CA GLU A 44 4.26 8.87 15.74
C GLU A 44 3.96 9.75 14.52
N SER A 45 4.15 11.06 14.68
CA SER A 45 3.77 12.03 13.63
C SER A 45 4.54 11.85 12.32
N LEU A 46 5.76 11.29 12.38
CA LEU A 46 6.59 11.10 11.19
C LEU A 46 6.26 9.82 10.42
N ILE A 47 5.32 9.01 10.93
CA ILE A 47 4.93 7.76 10.27
C ILE A 47 4.36 8.01 8.86
N GLY A 48 3.96 9.25 8.58
CA GLY A 48 3.47 9.62 7.25
C GLY A 48 4.45 9.31 6.11
N ILE A 49 5.76 9.24 6.41
CA ILE A 49 6.76 8.83 5.41
C ILE A 49 6.54 7.38 4.94
N LEU A 50 5.98 6.54 5.81
CA LEU A 50 5.74 5.12 5.54
C LEU A 50 4.29 4.84 5.16
N MET A 51 3.51 5.85 4.92
CA MET A 51 2.09 5.76 4.55
C MET A 51 1.88 6.33 3.15
N PRO A 52 0.81 5.93 2.46
CA PRO A 52 -0.14 4.86 2.76
C PRO A 52 0.42 3.46 2.48
N CYS A 53 -0.36 2.42 2.75
CA CYS A 53 0.00 1.06 2.32
C CYS A 53 -0.16 0.97 0.80
N ASN A 54 0.91 0.68 0.10
CA ASN A 54 0.89 0.58 -1.35
C ASN A 54 0.55 -0.83 -1.80
N ILE A 55 -0.45 -0.93 -2.66
CA ILE A 55 -0.85 -2.18 -3.31
C ILE A 55 -0.49 -2.05 -4.78
N LEU A 56 0.19 -3.05 -5.33
CA LEU A 56 0.63 -3.03 -6.71
C LEU A 56 -0.30 -3.84 -7.59
N ILE A 57 -0.63 -3.30 -8.76
CA ILE A 57 -1.36 -4.02 -9.81
C ILE A 57 -0.48 -3.99 -11.05
N ILE A 58 0.03 -5.15 -11.43
CA ILE A 58 1.06 -5.27 -12.46
C ILE A 58 0.57 -6.20 -13.56
N ASP A 59 0.65 -5.75 -14.81
CA ASP A 59 0.37 -6.57 -15.98
C ASP A 59 1.58 -7.48 -16.24
N ASN A 60 1.38 -8.79 -16.18
CA ASN A 60 2.45 -9.76 -16.45
C ASN A 60 2.74 -9.92 -17.94
N GLU A 61 1.97 -9.25 -18.81
CA GLU A 61 2.11 -9.31 -20.28
C GLU A 61 1.85 -10.71 -20.89
N ASP A 62 1.19 -11.58 -20.11
CA ASP A 62 0.78 -12.93 -20.52
C ASP A 62 -0.73 -13.13 -20.36
N GLN A 63 -1.48 -12.03 -20.35
CA GLN A 63 -2.94 -11.98 -20.12
C GLN A 63 -3.31 -12.24 -18.65
N THR A 64 -2.33 -12.19 -17.74
CA THR A 64 -2.58 -12.27 -16.29
C THR A 64 -2.16 -10.98 -15.62
N THR A 65 -2.74 -10.73 -14.45
CA THR A 65 -2.44 -9.57 -13.62
C THR A 65 -1.94 -10.03 -12.26
N LYS A 66 -0.85 -9.43 -11.81
CA LYS A 66 -0.27 -9.68 -10.49
C LYS A 66 -0.73 -8.59 -9.54
N VAL A 67 -1.27 -8.99 -8.39
CA VAL A 67 -1.64 -8.06 -7.31
C VAL A 67 -0.76 -8.35 -6.10
N VAL A 68 -0.07 -7.31 -5.61
CA VAL A 68 0.91 -7.45 -4.53
C VAL A 68 0.49 -6.59 -3.36
N PHE A 69 0.37 -7.19 -2.18
CA PHE A 69 0.05 -6.51 -0.93
C PHE A 69 1.29 -6.43 -0.05
N PRO A 70 1.48 -5.32 0.67
CA PRO A 70 2.60 -5.20 1.62
C PRO A 70 2.31 -5.93 2.92
N ILE A 71 3.38 -6.18 3.69
CA ILE A 71 3.28 -6.59 5.09
C ILE A 71 3.64 -5.36 5.93
N ALA A 72 2.63 -4.74 6.55
CA ALA A 72 2.81 -3.49 7.26
C ALA A 72 3.80 -3.61 8.42
N LYS A 73 3.76 -4.72 9.17
CA LYS A 73 4.66 -4.94 10.29
C LYS A 73 6.12 -4.83 9.87
N SER A 74 6.49 -5.44 8.75
CA SER A 74 7.87 -5.41 8.26
C SER A 74 8.32 -3.98 7.91
N LEU A 75 7.40 -3.16 7.39
CA LEU A 75 7.71 -1.78 7.05
C LEU A 75 7.78 -0.88 8.28
N LEU A 76 6.92 -1.10 9.26
CA LEU A 76 6.75 -0.21 10.40
C LEU A 76 7.67 -0.55 11.58
N GLU A 77 8.33 -1.69 11.55
CA GLU A 77 9.33 -2.05 12.58
C GLU A 77 10.48 -1.05 12.64
N VAL A 78 10.78 -0.36 11.53
CA VAL A 78 11.83 0.66 11.49
C VAL A 78 11.56 1.82 12.44
N THR A 79 10.33 2.01 12.87
CA THR A 79 9.98 3.08 13.83
C THR A 79 10.49 2.80 15.24
N GLU A 80 10.76 1.54 15.57
CA GLU A 80 11.11 1.10 16.92
C GLU A 80 10.09 1.53 17.98
N ASN A 81 8.85 1.78 17.54
CA ASN A 81 7.74 2.22 18.39
C ASN A 81 6.76 1.06 18.56
N ASN A 82 6.66 0.54 19.79
CA ASN A 82 5.82 -0.63 20.06
C ASN A 82 4.34 -0.39 19.76
N ALA A 83 3.84 0.83 19.99
CA ALA A 83 2.46 1.16 19.68
C ALA A 83 2.20 1.08 18.17
N ILE A 84 3.17 1.52 17.35
CA ILE A 84 3.09 1.45 15.90
C ILE A 84 3.14 -0.01 15.43
N VAL A 85 4.01 -0.82 16.02
CA VAL A 85 4.12 -2.23 15.66
C VAL A 85 2.82 -2.98 16.00
N GLU A 86 2.17 -2.65 17.13
CA GLU A 86 0.87 -3.22 17.47
C GLU A 86 -0.23 -2.82 16.47
N LEU A 87 -0.23 -1.57 16.03
CA LEU A 87 -1.15 -1.11 14.99
C LEU A 87 -0.88 -1.82 13.67
N ALA A 88 0.39 -2.08 13.36
CA ALA A 88 0.78 -2.80 12.14
C ALA A 88 0.19 -4.21 12.09
N ASP A 89 0.13 -4.90 13.22
CA ASP A 89 -0.52 -6.22 13.30
C ASP A 89 -2.00 -6.14 12.91
N LYS A 90 -2.71 -5.11 13.36
CA LYS A 90 -4.11 -4.89 12.98
C LYS A 90 -4.25 -4.59 11.49
N VAL A 91 -3.34 -3.78 10.95
CA VAL A 91 -3.32 -3.47 9.52
C VAL A 91 -3.08 -4.73 8.70
N ASP A 92 -2.12 -5.56 9.11
CA ASP A 92 -1.81 -6.81 8.40
C ASP A 92 -2.98 -7.78 8.40
N ASP A 93 -3.72 -7.88 9.50
CA ASP A 93 -4.93 -8.71 9.57
C ASP A 93 -5.98 -8.23 8.55
N LEU A 94 -6.17 -6.92 8.43
CA LEU A 94 -7.12 -6.35 7.48
C LEU A 94 -6.63 -6.48 6.04
N LEU A 95 -5.33 -6.29 5.80
CA LEU A 95 -4.74 -6.48 4.47
C LEU A 95 -4.87 -7.94 4.02
N LYS A 96 -4.65 -8.87 4.92
CA LYS A 96 -4.82 -10.29 4.62
C LYS A 96 -6.28 -10.61 4.27
N SER A 97 -7.23 -10.03 5.00
CA SER A 97 -8.66 -10.20 4.70
C SER A 97 -8.99 -9.66 3.30
N ALA A 98 -8.45 -8.49 2.96
CA ALA A 98 -8.64 -7.91 1.63
C ALA A 98 -7.98 -8.77 0.55
N PHE A 99 -6.78 -9.27 0.79
CA PHE A 99 -6.07 -10.17 -0.12
C PHE A 99 -6.86 -11.45 -0.37
N ASP A 100 -7.42 -12.05 0.69
CA ASP A 100 -8.19 -13.29 0.58
C ASP A 100 -9.47 -13.10 -0.26
N THR A 101 -10.03 -11.89 -0.31
CA THR A 101 -11.21 -11.61 -1.14
C THR A 101 -10.87 -11.47 -2.62
N VAL A 102 -9.61 -11.14 -2.96
CA VAL A 102 -9.15 -11.02 -4.35
C VAL A 102 -8.94 -12.40 -4.99
N ASN A 103 -8.55 -13.36 -4.19
CA ASN A 103 -8.32 -14.73 -4.64
C ASN A 103 -9.62 -15.54 -4.59
#